data_30ec2bc21f3b68d2d1014e04519a11b6
#
_entry.id   30ec2bc21f3b68d2d1014e04519a11b6
#
_cell.length_a   1.000
_cell.length_b   1.000
_cell.length_c   1.000
_cell.angle_alpha   90.00
_cell.angle_beta   90.00
_cell.angle_gamma   90.00
#
_symmetry.space_group_name_H-M   'P 1'
#
loop_
_entity.id
_entity.type
_entity.pdbx_description
1 polymer ?
#
loop_
_entity_poly.entity_id
_entity_poly.type
_entity_poly.pdbx_seq_one_letter_code
_entity_poly.pdbx_strand_id
1 'polypeptide(L)'
;MKKILTLLLALSLVLCAVGCNKVDPNEKSEGVMTHAEFIAAASEADVVIEGFVQAKQGWYGNEAVVYLQDGDGGYYIYKLPCTESEFATLTDGTKIQVTGKKAIYNGMHEVMNVTDWKIIGTDTYTAKAKDITNKLGDDAALVEYLGALVKLTDMTVVSVSYKNNEPGDDIYLTLSKGEAQYSLTVEVYLTGTDSDVYAAVGELAAGDVIDVEGYLQWWNQFDCHVTKVTKK
;
A
#
# COMPACT_ATOMS: atom_id res chain seq x y z
N MET A 1 16.02 -11.46 79.39
CA MET A 1 16.51 -10.58 78.31
C MET A 1 16.03 -11.17 76.96
N LYS A 2 14.93 -10.63 76.44
CA LYS A 2 14.28 -11.13 75.27
C LYS A 2 14.78 -10.32 74.11
N LYS A 3 15.48 -10.93 73.08
CA LYS A 3 15.87 -10.31 71.83
C LYS A 3 14.72 -10.39 70.87
N ILE A 4 14.16 -9.24 70.49
CA ILE A 4 13.16 -9.12 69.44
C ILE A 4 13.89 -9.05 68.09
N LEU A 5 13.67 -10.05 67.23
CA LEU A 5 14.21 -10.09 65.87
C LEU A 5 13.18 -9.45 64.95
N THR A 6 13.48 -8.25 64.47
CA THR A 6 12.63 -7.53 63.52
C THR A 6 12.95 -8.00 62.09
N LEU A 7 11.97 -8.72 61.48
CA LEU A 7 12.06 -9.17 60.10
C LEU A 7 11.57 -8.05 59.18
N LEU A 8 12.51 -7.39 58.46
CA LEU A 8 12.21 -6.42 57.41
C LEU A 8 11.83 -7.17 56.14
N LEU A 9 10.55 -7.17 55.82
CA LEU A 9 10.01 -7.68 54.56
C LEU A 9 10.21 -6.59 53.47
N ALA A 10 11.27 -6.72 52.66
CA ALA A 10 11.46 -5.86 51.50
C ALA A 10 10.46 -6.29 50.37
N LEU A 11 9.40 -5.53 50.23
CA LEU A 11 8.44 -5.67 49.11
C LEU A 11 9.07 -5.03 47.86
N SER A 12 9.73 -5.84 47.02
CA SER A 12 10.21 -5.40 45.73
C SER A 12 9.00 -5.21 44.78
N LEU A 13 8.60 -3.95 44.58
CA LEU A 13 7.70 -3.55 43.47
C LEU A 13 8.44 -3.79 42.17
N VAL A 14 8.12 -4.88 41.48
CA VAL A 14 8.46 -5.03 40.06
C VAL A 14 7.51 -4.11 39.29
N LEU A 15 7.97 -2.89 38.94
CA LEU A 15 7.31 -2.11 37.93
C LEU A 15 7.52 -2.85 36.58
N CYS A 16 6.49 -3.59 36.16
CA CYS A 16 6.38 -3.94 34.75
C CYS A 16 6.18 -2.63 33.97
N ALA A 17 7.28 -2.07 33.46
CA ALA A 17 7.18 -1.09 32.40
C ALA A 17 6.56 -1.81 31.20
N VAL A 18 5.25 -1.63 30.99
CA VAL A 18 4.61 -1.93 29.72
C VAL A 18 5.15 -0.87 28.76
N GLY A 19 6.32 -1.15 28.18
CA GLY A 19 6.82 -0.41 27.04
C GLY A 19 5.82 -0.64 25.92
N CYS A 20 5.16 0.40 25.44
CA CYS A 20 4.56 0.37 24.11
C CYS A 20 5.72 0.10 23.14
N ASN A 21 5.94 -1.15 22.78
CA ASN A 21 6.83 -1.50 21.70
C ASN A 21 6.22 -0.90 20.43
N LYS A 22 6.85 0.17 19.96
CA LYS A 22 6.47 0.78 18.69
C LYS A 22 6.84 -0.22 17.61
N VAL A 23 5.86 -0.66 16.84
CA VAL A 23 6.10 -1.57 15.69
C VAL A 23 7.13 -0.92 14.78
N ASP A 24 8.21 -1.64 14.47
CA ASP A 24 9.11 -1.28 13.38
C ASP A 24 8.57 -1.91 12.09
N PRO A 25 8.00 -1.10 11.17
CA PRO A 25 7.43 -1.65 9.95
C PRO A 25 8.47 -2.25 9.00
N ASN A 26 9.76 -1.96 9.21
CA ASN A 26 10.86 -2.48 8.40
C ASN A 26 11.50 -3.75 8.97
N GLU A 27 11.07 -4.20 10.16
CA GLU A 27 11.56 -5.47 10.69
C GLU A 27 11.15 -6.63 9.79
N LYS A 28 12.14 -7.41 9.33
CA LYS A 28 11.97 -8.56 8.43
C LYS A 28 12.42 -9.85 9.11
N SER A 29 11.75 -10.93 8.76
CA SER A 29 12.23 -12.27 9.11
C SER A 29 13.53 -12.60 8.36
N GLU A 30 14.28 -13.58 8.88
CA GLU A 30 15.49 -14.07 8.21
C GLU A 30 15.18 -14.57 6.78
N GLY A 31 16.00 -14.16 5.83
CA GLY A 31 15.89 -14.54 4.42
C GLY A 31 14.84 -13.77 3.62
N VAL A 32 14.19 -12.78 4.21
CA VAL A 32 13.23 -11.90 3.54
C VAL A 32 13.96 -10.68 2.97
N MET A 33 13.61 -10.31 1.73
CA MET A 33 14.18 -9.14 1.06
C MET A 33 13.72 -7.83 1.69
N THR A 34 14.64 -6.87 1.79
CA THR A 34 14.29 -5.46 1.97
C THR A 34 13.59 -4.92 0.73
N HIS A 35 12.90 -3.78 0.84
CA HIS A 35 12.28 -3.13 -0.32
C HIS A 35 13.32 -2.79 -1.41
N ALA A 36 14.49 -2.28 -1.02
CA ALA A 36 15.57 -1.97 -1.96
C ALA A 36 16.08 -3.21 -2.72
N GLU A 37 16.23 -4.35 -2.04
CA GLU A 37 16.60 -5.63 -2.68
C GLU A 37 15.51 -6.11 -3.64
N PHE A 38 14.22 -5.98 -3.25
CA PHE A 38 13.10 -6.29 -4.13
C PHE A 38 13.10 -5.41 -5.39
N ILE A 39 13.27 -4.11 -5.26
CA ILE A 39 13.33 -3.19 -6.43
C ILE A 39 14.50 -3.55 -7.33
N ALA A 40 15.68 -3.89 -6.78
CA ALA A 40 16.88 -4.23 -7.54
C ALA A 40 16.85 -5.65 -8.15
N ALA A 41 15.97 -6.53 -7.67
CA ALA A 41 15.88 -7.90 -8.16
C ALA A 41 15.49 -7.93 -9.65
N ALA A 42 16.10 -8.85 -10.40
CA ALA A 42 15.77 -9.06 -11.81
C ALA A 42 14.35 -9.62 -11.98
N SER A 43 13.75 -9.35 -13.15
CA SER A 43 12.50 -10.04 -13.52
C SER A 43 12.73 -11.56 -13.54
N GLU A 44 11.71 -12.32 -13.12
CA GLU A 44 11.71 -13.79 -12.93
C GLU A 44 12.58 -14.30 -11.77
N ALA A 45 13.22 -13.43 -10.99
CA ALA A 45 13.90 -13.84 -9.76
C ALA A 45 12.88 -14.35 -8.73
N ASP A 46 13.29 -15.39 -7.97
CA ASP A 46 12.55 -15.81 -6.79
C ASP A 46 12.67 -14.75 -5.71
N VAL A 47 11.55 -14.38 -5.10
CA VAL A 47 11.48 -13.36 -4.06
C VAL A 47 10.70 -13.85 -2.85
N VAL A 48 11.16 -13.46 -1.68
CA VAL A 48 10.41 -13.56 -0.42
C VAL A 48 10.33 -12.17 0.16
N ILE A 49 9.11 -11.66 0.28
CA ILE A 49 8.87 -10.31 0.82
C ILE A 49 7.93 -10.35 2.03
N GLU A 50 8.01 -9.34 2.85
CA GLU A 50 7.07 -9.08 3.94
C GLU A 50 6.58 -7.65 3.87
N GLY A 51 5.30 -7.47 4.15
CA GLY A 51 4.68 -6.17 4.25
C GLY A 51 3.33 -6.26 4.94
N PHE A 52 2.78 -5.11 5.21
CA PHE A 52 1.47 -4.98 5.84
C PHE A 52 0.42 -4.68 4.77
N VAL A 53 -0.68 -5.41 4.79
CA VAL A 53 -1.82 -5.16 3.91
C VAL A 53 -2.30 -3.72 4.09
N GLN A 54 -2.37 -2.97 3.02
CA GLN A 54 -2.90 -1.60 3.02
C GLN A 54 -4.22 -1.50 2.26
N ALA A 55 -4.39 -2.36 1.27
CA ALA A 55 -5.61 -2.50 0.50
C ALA A 55 -5.61 -3.83 -0.26
N LYS A 56 -6.76 -4.20 -0.78
CA LYS A 56 -6.93 -5.34 -1.67
C LYS A 56 -8.07 -5.08 -2.64
N GLN A 57 -7.94 -5.59 -3.87
CA GLN A 57 -9.07 -5.63 -4.80
C GLN A 57 -10.00 -6.78 -4.46
N GLY A 58 -11.19 -6.79 -5.04
CA GLY A 58 -12.20 -7.81 -4.81
C GLY A 58 -11.69 -9.23 -5.09
N TRP A 59 -12.12 -10.20 -4.28
CA TRP A 59 -11.80 -11.60 -4.48
C TRP A 59 -12.51 -12.16 -5.72
N TYR A 60 -11.77 -12.84 -6.60
CA TYR A 60 -12.32 -13.46 -7.78
C TYR A 60 -11.46 -14.67 -8.21
N GLY A 61 -12.10 -15.78 -8.55
CA GLY A 61 -11.40 -16.94 -9.12
C GLY A 61 -10.39 -17.61 -8.19
N ASN A 62 -10.58 -17.55 -6.88
CA ASN A 62 -9.64 -18.01 -5.83
C ASN A 62 -8.32 -17.23 -5.81
N GLU A 63 -8.34 -15.97 -6.17
CA GLU A 63 -7.19 -15.08 -6.11
C GLU A 63 -7.60 -13.64 -5.78
N ALA A 64 -6.65 -12.85 -5.33
CA ALA A 64 -6.83 -11.43 -5.06
C ALA A 64 -5.59 -10.63 -5.48
N VAL A 65 -5.80 -9.35 -5.77
CA VAL A 65 -4.71 -8.37 -5.84
C VAL A 65 -4.57 -7.71 -4.48
N VAL A 66 -3.33 -7.63 -3.96
CA VAL A 66 -3.06 -7.08 -2.63
C VAL A 66 -1.97 -6.03 -2.70
N TYR A 67 -2.20 -4.89 -2.05
CA TYR A 67 -1.24 -3.82 -1.87
C TYR A 67 -0.63 -3.96 -0.48
N LEU A 68 0.66 -4.32 -0.43
CA LEU A 68 1.42 -4.37 0.81
C LEU A 68 2.33 -3.16 0.90
N GLN A 69 2.62 -2.74 2.12
CA GLN A 69 3.61 -1.70 2.37
C GLN A 69 4.31 -1.93 3.71
N ASP A 70 5.59 -1.60 3.76
CA ASP A 70 6.39 -1.44 4.98
C ASP A 70 6.76 0.04 5.17
N GLY A 71 7.74 0.35 6.01
CA GLY A 71 8.21 1.72 6.19
C GLY A 71 9.06 2.25 5.03
N ASP A 72 9.65 1.36 4.22
CA ASP A 72 10.57 1.71 3.13
C ASP A 72 9.85 1.80 1.79
N GLY A 73 8.80 0.99 1.54
CA GLY A 73 8.10 1.04 0.27
C GLY A 73 6.92 0.09 0.13
N GLY A 74 6.39 0.03 -1.09
CA GLY A 74 5.21 -0.74 -1.44
C GLY A 74 5.53 -2.00 -2.25
N TYR A 75 4.64 -2.97 -2.17
CA TYR A 75 4.69 -4.20 -2.96
C TYR A 75 3.30 -4.48 -3.52
N TYR A 76 3.24 -4.64 -4.83
CA TYR A 76 2.02 -5.01 -5.53
C TYR A 76 2.01 -6.51 -5.79
N ILE A 77 1.07 -7.21 -5.18
CA ILE A 77 0.94 -8.67 -5.33
C ILE A 77 -0.18 -8.95 -6.32
N TYR A 78 0.19 -9.41 -7.49
CA TYR A 78 -0.78 -9.76 -8.53
C TYR A 78 -1.15 -11.22 -8.43
N LYS A 79 -2.46 -11.49 -8.28
CA LYS A 79 -3.02 -12.85 -8.20
C LYS A 79 -2.47 -13.67 -7.03
N LEU A 80 -2.58 -13.12 -5.81
CA LEU A 80 -2.36 -13.89 -4.58
C LEU A 80 -3.38 -15.03 -4.50
N PRO A 81 -2.97 -16.30 -4.55
CA PRO A 81 -3.92 -17.41 -4.46
C PRO A 81 -4.51 -17.49 -3.05
N CYS A 82 -5.81 -17.43 -2.93
CA CYS A 82 -6.49 -17.49 -1.62
C CYS A 82 -7.94 -17.95 -1.80
N THR A 83 -8.42 -18.73 -0.83
CA THR A 83 -9.84 -18.98 -0.66
C THR A 83 -10.57 -17.73 -0.18
N GLU A 84 -11.89 -17.68 -0.30
CA GLU A 84 -12.69 -16.56 0.21
C GLU A 84 -12.50 -16.34 1.73
N SER A 85 -12.35 -17.42 2.49
CA SER A 85 -12.08 -17.35 3.93
C SER A 85 -10.69 -16.79 4.26
N GLU A 86 -9.67 -17.13 3.49
CA GLU A 86 -8.33 -16.54 3.62
C GLU A 86 -8.34 -15.07 3.19
N PHE A 87 -9.02 -14.74 2.09
CA PHE A 87 -9.21 -13.35 1.67
C PHE A 87 -9.83 -12.48 2.77
N ALA A 88 -10.79 -13.02 3.52
CA ALA A 88 -11.41 -12.30 4.64
C ALA A 88 -10.41 -11.99 5.77
N THR A 89 -9.33 -12.77 5.92
CA THR A 89 -8.27 -12.52 6.92
C THR A 89 -7.26 -11.45 6.53
N LEU A 90 -7.18 -11.10 5.24
CA LEU A 90 -6.32 -10.04 4.72
C LEU A 90 -6.92 -8.67 5.04
N THR A 91 -6.91 -8.30 6.31
CA THR A 91 -7.41 -6.99 6.78
C THR A 91 -6.30 -5.95 6.80
N ASP A 92 -6.68 -4.68 6.68
CA ASP A 92 -5.73 -3.56 6.70
C ASP A 92 -4.83 -3.63 7.95
N GLY A 93 -3.55 -3.44 7.72
CA GLY A 93 -2.53 -3.51 8.76
C GLY A 93 -2.02 -4.92 9.09
N THR A 94 -2.62 -6.00 8.55
CA THR A 94 -2.14 -7.37 8.76
C THR A 94 -0.79 -7.58 8.08
N LYS A 95 0.23 -8.07 8.83
CA LYS A 95 1.53 -8.42 8.26
C LYS A 95 1.48 -9.79 7.60
N ILE A 96 1.88 -9.88 6.36
CA ILE A 96 2.02 -11.15 5.64
C ILE A 96 3.40 -11.31 5.02
N GLN A 97 3.84 -12.54 4.89
CA GLN A 97 5.00 -12.95 4.09
C GLN A 97 4.48 -13.61 2.81
N VAL A 98 5.09 -13.27 1.68
CA VAL A 98 4.72 -13.78 0.35
C VAL A 98 5.97 -14.30 -0.35
N THR A 99 5.88 -15.50 -0.91
CA THR A 99 6.90 -16.13 -1.75
C THR A 99 6.38 -16.23 -3.17
N GLY A 100 7.14 -15.75 -4.13
CA GLY A 100 6.75 -15.76 -5.54
C GLY A 100 7.89 -15.35 -6.45
N LYS A 101 7.56 -14.85 -7.63
CA LYS A 101 8.51 -14.31 -8.58
C LYS A 101 8.34 -12.81 -8.75
N LYS A 102 9.48 -12.09 -8.84
CA LYS A 102 9.47 -10.72 -9.29
C LYS A 102 9.04 -10.65 -10.75
N ALA A 103 8.13 -9.75 -11.07
CA ALA A 103 7.87 -9.37 -12.45
C ALA A 103 8.02 -7.85 -12.64
N ILE A 104 8.33 -7.46 -13.87
CA ILE A 104 8.24 -6.08 -14.33
C ILE A 104 7.29 -6.09 -15.52
N TYR A 105 6.04 -5.70 -15.27
CA TYR A 105 4.99 -5.72 -16.27
C TYR A 105 4.56 -4.30 -16.61
N ASN A 106 4.74 -3.89 -17.87
CA ASN A 106 4.52 -2.52 -18.35
C ASN A 106 5.20 -1.44 -17.48
N GLY A 107 6.32 -1.78 -16.83
CA GLY A 107 7.06 -0.91 -15.91
C GLY A 107 6.66 -1.04 -14.44
N MET A 108 5.52 -1.69 -14.11
CA MET A 108 5.16 -1.98 -12.73
C MET A 108 6.02 -3.11 -12.16
N HIS A 109 6.60 -2.89 -10.99
CA HIS A 109 7.28 -3.92 -10.22
C HIS A 109 6.28 -4.68 -9.34
N GLU A 110 6.10 -5.96 -9.60
CA GLU A 110 5.08 -6.77 -8.93
C GLU A 110 5.60 -8.15 -8.51
N VAL A 111 4.91 -8.79 -7.57
CA VAL A 111 5.09 -10.20 -7.25
C VAL A 111 4.00 -10.98 -7.94
N MET A 112 4.42 -11.95 -8.76
CA MET A 112 3.55 -12.87 -9.49
C MET A 112 3.89 -14.33 -9.15
N ASN A 113 3.11 -15.26 -9.70
CA ASN A 113 3.34 -16.69 -9.53
C ASN A 113 3.61 -17.05 -8.06
N VAL A 114 2.76 -16.51 -7.18
CA VAL A 114 2.85 -16.74 -5.74
C VAL A 114 2.70 -18.23 -5.46
N THR A 115 3.68 -18.81 -4.78
CA THR A 115 3.73 -20.24 -4.42
C THR A 115 3.36 -20.50 -2.97
N ASP A 116 3.55 -19.50 -2.10
CA ASP A 116 3.22 -19.56 -0.67
C ASP A 116 2.97 -18.17 -0.09
N TRP A 117 2.10 -18.09 0.89
CA TRP A 117 1.94 -16.90 1.72
C TRP A 117 1.38 -17.26 3.10
N LYS A 118 1.65 -16.42 4.09
CA LYS A 118 1.17 -16.60 5.46
C LYS A 118 1.07 -15.27 6.20
N ILE A 119 0.14 -15.20 7.16
CA ILE A 119 0.10 -14.12 8.15
C ILE A 119 1.23 -14.36 9.15
N ILE A 120 1.95 -13.30 9.52
CA ILE A 120 3.07 -13.34 10.47
C ILE A 120 2.89 -12.32 11.58
N GLY A 121 3.13 -12.79 12.81
CA GLY A 121 3.00 -11.93 14.00
C GLY A 121 1.57 -11.44 14.26
N THR A 122 1.46 -10.48 15.14
CA THR A 122 0.20 -9.80 15.52
C THR A 122 0.32 -8.28 15.42
N ASP A 123 1.48 -7.78 15.01
CA ASP A 123 1.72 -6.37 14.83
C ASP A 123 0.92 -5.83 13.65
N THR A 124 0.53 -4.58 13.74
CA THR A 124 -0.22 -3.90 12.71
C THR A 124 0.46 -2.59 12.32
N TYR A 125 0.42 -2.27 11.04
CA TYR A 125 0.93 -1.01 10.51
C TYR A 125 0.04 -0.48 9.39
N THR A 126 -0.29 0.81 9.48
CA THR A 126 -0.99 1.54 8.42
C THR A 126 -0.06 2.64 7.90
N ALA A 127 0.23 2.57 6.61
CA ALA A 127 1.09 3.53 5.94
C ALA A 127 0.43 4.91 5.88
N LYS A 128 1.27 5.94 5.86
CA LYS A 128 0.84 7.31 5.56
C LYS A 128 1.24 7.65 4.14
N ALA A 129 0.34 8.29 3.41
CA ALA A 129 0.62 8.74 2.05
C ALA A 129 1.84 9.67 2.03
N LYS A 130 2.84 9.31 1.22
CA LYS A 130 4.07 10.09 1.03
C LYS A 130 3.89 11.05 -0.13
N ASP A 131 4.10 12.34 0.11
CA ASP A 131 4.04 13.35 -0.94
C ASP A 131 5.21 13.16 -1.91
N ILE A 132 4.88 12.85 -3.16
CA ILE A 132 5.83 12.64 -4.26
C ILE A 132 5.65 13.69 -5.36
N THR A 133 4.89 14.76 -5.13
CA THR A 133 4.59 15.78 -6.13
C THR A 133 5.85 16.37 -6.75
N ASN A 134 6.91 16.54 -5.95
CA ASN A 134 8.20 17.06 -6.42
C ASN A 134 9.06 16.03 -7.18
N LYS A 135 8.60 14.79 -7.30
CA LYS A 135 9.24 13.71 -8.07
C LYS A 135 8.60 13.51 -9.43
N LEU A 136 7.45 14.15 -9.68
CA LEU A 136 6.77 14.04 -10.96
C LEU A 136 7.69 14.50 -12.10
N GLY A 137 7.78 13.67 -13.15
CA GLY A 137 8.70 13.87 -14.28
C GLY A 137 10.10 13.27 -14.11
N ASP A 138 10.40 12.68 -12.94
CA ASP A 138 11.62 11.88 -12.72
C ASP A 138 11.23 10.41 -12.52
N ASP A 139 11.05 9.70 -13.63
CA ASP A 139 10.61 8.30 -13.63
C ASP A 139 11.55 7.41 -12.82
N ALA A 140 12.85 7.67 -12.84
CA ALA A 140 13.83 6.91 -12.08
C ALA A 140 13.64 7.08 -10.56
N ALA A 141 13.29 8.28 -10.11
CA ALA A 141 12.99 8.55 -8.71
C ALA A 141 11.62 7.99 -8.28
N LEU A 142 10.71 7.73 -9.21
CA LEU A 142 9.37 7.19 -8.90
C LEU A 142 9.38 5.66 -8.70
N VAL A 143 10.38 4.95 -9.22
CA VAL A 143 10.49 3.48 -9.08
C VAL A 143 10.47 3.03 -7.61
N GLU A 144 11.07 3.81 -6.71
CA GLU A 144 11.09 3.51 -5.26
C GLU A 144 9.73 3.58 -4.58
N TYR A 145 8.73 4.19 -5.25
CA TYR A 145 7.38 4.38 -4.70
C TYR A 145 6.33 3.48 -5.34
N LEU A 146 6.71 2.64 -6.32
CA LEU A 146 5.77 1.72 -6.96
C LEU A 146 5.08 0.82 -5.94
N GLY A 147 3.76 0.72 -6.02
CA GLY A 147 2.93 -0.02 -5.08
C GLY A 147 2.68 0.66 -3.73
N ALA A 148 3.40 1.74 -3.40
CA ALA A 148 3.22 2.46 -2.14
C ALA A 148 2.05 3.46 -2.19
N LEU A 149 1.48 3.74 -1.03
CA LEU A 149 0.52 4.81 -0.83
C LEU A 149 1.23 6.17 -0.93
N VAL A 150 0.85 6.94 -1.93
CA VAL A 150 1.45 8.24 -2.24
C VAL A 150 0.41 9.36 -2.22
N LYS A 151 0.90 10.59 -2.17
CA LYS A 151 0.11 11.81 -2.29
C LYS A 151 0.66 12.71 -3.38
N LEU A 152 -0.24 13.32 -4.15
CA LEU A 152 0.03 14.41 -5.07
C LEU A 152 -0.73 15.64 -4.59
N THR A 153 -0.06 16.78 -4.51
CA THR A 153 -0.64 18.02 -3.98
C THR A 153 -0.78 19.10 -5.04
N ASP A 154 -1.86 19.91 -4.93
CA ASP A 154 -2.13 21.04 -5.83
C ASP A 154 -2.08 20.64 -7.32
N MET A 155 -2.76 19.56 -7.65
CA MET A 155 -2.92 19.08 -9.02
C MET A 155 -4.14 19.74 -9.66
N THR A 156 -4.03 20.12 -10.91
CA THR A 156 -5.17 20.68 -11.65
C THR A 156 -5.85 19.62 -12.48
N VAL A 157 -7.15 19.47 -12.36
CA VAL A 157 -7.96 18.54 -13.17
C VAL A 157 -7.99 19.03 -14.62
N VAL A 158 -7.59 18.17 -15.53
CA VAL A 158 -7.67 18.38 -16.99
C VAL A 158 -8.94 17.75 -17.54
N SER A 159 -9.17 16.48 -17.17
CA SER A 159 -10.39 15.76 -17.60
C SER A 159 -10.71 14.62 -16.63
N VAL A 160 -11.99 14.27 -16.61
CA VAL A 160 -12.54 13.04 -16.00
C VAL A 160 -13.30 12.30 -17.08
N SER A 161 -13.06 11.01 -17.21
CA SER A 161 -13.79 10.16 -18.14
C SER A 161 -14.07 8.80 -17.55
N TYR A 162 -15.23 8.26 -17.82
CA TYR A 162 -15.61 6.91 -17.42
C TYR A 162 -15.15 5.90 -18.48
N LYS A 163 -14.71 4.75 -18.05
CA LYS A 163 -14.51 3.60 -18.94
C LYS A 163 -15.85 3.27 -19.63
N ASN A 164 -15.80 2.99 -20.92
CA ASN A 164 -16.97 2.80 -21.75
C ASN A 164 -17.91 4.03 -21.85
N ASN A 165 -17.47 5.23 -21.45
CA ASN A 165 -18.20 6.50 -21.47
C ASN A 165 -19.47 6.55 -20.60
N GLU A 166 -19.61 5.66 -19.62
CA GLU A 166 -20.72 5.66 -18.67
C GLU A 166 -20.27 5.20 -17.26
N PRO A 167 -20.93 5.68 -16.18
CA PRO A 167 -20.64 5.23 -14.82
C PRO A 167 -20.87 3.71 -14.65
N GLY A 168 -20.13 3.09 -13.72
CA GLY A 168 -20.26 1.68 -13.35
C GLY A 168 -18.99 0.86 -13.53
N ASP A 169 -17.93 1.45 -14.09
CA ASP A 169 -16.59 0.88 -14.25
C ASP A 169 -15.55 1.94 -13.88
N ASP A 170 -14.26 1.72 -14.16
CA ASP A 170 -13.18 2.62 -13.80
C ASP A 170 -13.42 4.07 -14.25
N ILE A 171 -12.89 5.01 -13.46
CA ILE A 171 -12.80 6.41 -13.86
C ILE A 171 -11.33 6.74 -14.17
N TYR A 172 -11.10 7.33 -15.33
CA TYR A 172 -9.80 7.86 -15.72
C TYR A 172 -9.76 9.36 -15.44
N LEU A 173 -8.79 9.77 -14.65
CA LEU A 173 -8.56 11.14 -14.23
C LEU A 173 -7.25 11.64 -14.81
N THR A 174 -7.30 12.68 -15.66
CA THR A 174 -6.10 13.36 -16.12
C THR A 174 -5.87 14.61 -15.30
N LEU A 175 -4.70 14.68 -14.67
CA LEU A 175 -4.26 15.83 -13.87
C LEU A 175 -3.05 16.51 -14.51
N SER A 176 -2.86 17.80 -14.25
CA SER A 176 -1.66 18.51 -14.63
C SER A 176 -0.91 19.12 -13.43
N LYS A 177 0.42 19.19 -13.58
CA LYS A 177 1.30 19.98 -12.72
C LYS A 177 2.22 20.80 -13.63
N GLY A 178 2.01 22.11 -13.68
CA GLY A 178 2.61 22.93 -14.71
C GLY A 178 2.11 22.53 -16.11
N GLU A 179 3.02 22.26 -17.04
CA GLU A 179 2.69 21.83 -18.41
C GLU A 179 2.56 20.30 -18.56
N ALA A 180 3.05 19.53 -17.58
CA ALA A 180 3.01 18.09 -17.62
C ALA A 180 1.64 17.54 -17.20
N GLN A 181 1.24 16.44 -17.83
CA GLN A 181 -0.01 15.73 -17.52
C GLN A 181 0.26 14.30 -17.05
N TYR A 182 -0.59 13.82 -16.18
CA TYR A 182 -0.50 12.52 -15.53
C TYR A 182 -1.86 11.85 -15.52
N SER A 183 -1.90 10.57 -15.91
CA SER A 183 -3.11 9.76 -15.83
C SER A 183 -3.20 9.08 -14.48
N LEU A 184 -4.40 9.03 -13.90
CA LEU A 184 -4.71 8.32 -12.68
C LEU A 184 -6.02 7.54 -12.87
N THR A 185 -6.17 6.44 -12.16
CA THR A 185 -7.32 5.56 -12.28
C THR A 185 -8.03 5.40 -10.92
N VAL A 186 -9.34 5.65 -10.88
CA VAL A 186 -10.18 5.10 -9.81
C VAL A 186 -10.54 3.69 -10.23
N GLU A 187 -9.80 2.71 -9.70
CA GLU A 187 -9.93 1.29 -10.01
C GLU A 187 -11.14 0.71 -9.25
N VAL A 188 -12.18 0.32 -9.97
CA VAL A 188 -13.44 -0.09 -9.37
C VAL A 188 -13.32 -1.34 -8.51
N TYR A 189 -12.41 -2.26 -8.86
CA TYR A 189 -12.18 -3.46 -8.04
C TYR A 189 -11.46 -3.16 -6.73
N LEU A 190 -10.81 -2.00 -6.62
CA LEU A 190 -10.17 -1.52 -5.39
C LEU A 190 -11.14 -0.74 -4.51
N THR A 191 -11.91 0.19 -5.10
CA THR A 191 -12.70 1.16 -4.33
C THR A 191 -14.20 0.87 -4.31
N GLY A 192 -14.72 0.22 -5.34
CA GLY A 192 -16.16 0.09 -5.56
C GLY A 192 -16.79 1.33 -6.20
N THR A 193 -17.89 1.14 -6.91
CA THR A 193 -18.65 2.22 -7.56
C THR A 193 -19.51 3.04 -6.58
N ASP A 194 -19.72 2.53 -5.38
CA ASP A 194 -20.49 3.15 -4.29
C ASP A 194 -19.60 3.87 -3.26
N SER A 195 -18.29 3.96 -3.51
CA SER A 195 -17.35 4.61 -2.61
C SER A 195 -17.39 6.13 -2.71
N ASP A 196 -17.01 6.78 -1.59
CA ASP A 196 -16.90 8.24 -1.53
C ASP A 196 -15.91 8.79 -2.57
N VAL A 197 -14.80 8.07 -2.85
CA VAL A 197 -13.82 8.51 -3.85
C VAL A 197 -14.37 8.43 -5.26
N TYR A 198 -15.16 7.38 -5.58
CA TYR A 198 -15.80 7.25 -6.89
C TYR A 198 -16.78 8.39 -7.15
N ALA A 199 -17.63 8.69 -6.17
CA ALA A 199 -18.55 9.82 -6.23
C ALA A 199 -17.81 11.16 -6.35
N ALA A 200 -16.83 11.40 -5.47
CA ALA A 200 -16.09 12.66 -5.44
C ALA A 200 -15.33 12.94 -6.75
N VAL A 201 -14.71 11.90 -7.36
CA VAL A 201 -14.01 12.06 -8.65
C VAL A 201 -14.99 12.31 -9.78
N GLY A 202 -16.17 11.65 -9.77
CA GLY A 202 -17.22 11.88 -10.76
C GLY A 202 -17.79 13.30 -10.79
N GLU A 203 -17.66 14.05 -9.69
CA GLU A 203 -18.11 15.45 -9.57
C GLU A 203 -17.05 16.49 -9.93
N LEU A 204 -15.81 16.07 -10.23
CA LEU A 204 -14.72 16.99 -10.58
C LEU A 204 -14.93 17.58 -11.98
N ALA A 205 -14.53 18.83 -12.14
CA ALA A 205 -14.54 19.55 -13.41
C ALA A 205 -13.13 20.01 -13.81
N ALA A 206 -12.92 20.19 -15.10
CA ALA A 206 -11.67 20.76 -15.60
C ALA A 206 -11.40 22.13 -14.95
N GLY A 207 -10.18 22.33 -14.46
CA GLY A 207 -9.75 23.51 -13.74
C GLY A 207 -9.85 23.40 -12.21
N ASP A 208 -10.51 22.38 -11.67
CA ASP A 208 -10.50 22.13 -10.23
C ASP A 208 -9.07 21.85 -9.75
N VAL A 209 -8.73 22.35 -8.57
CA VAL A 209 -7.44 22.06 -7.91
C VAL A 209 -7.69 21.08 -6.77
N ILE A 210 -6.94 19.99 -6.76
CA ILE A 210 -7.15 18.87 -5.83
C ILE A 210 -5.84 18.37 -5.24
N ASP A 211 -5.91 17.75 -4.07
CA ASP A 211 -4.94 16.79 -3.58
C ASP A 211 -5.47 15.38 -3.82
N VAL A 212 -4.58 14.45 -4.17
CA VAL A 212 -4.92 13.04 -4.42
C VAL A 212 -4.06 12.14 -3.56
N GLU A 213 -4.64 11.09 -2.98
CA GLU A 213 -3.92 9.97 -2.38
C GLU A 213 -4.29 8.68 -3.12
N GLY A 214 -3.32 7.77 -3.28
CA GLY A 214 -3.54 6.48 -3.95
C GLY A 214 -2.26 5.65 -4.00
N TYR A 215 -2.37 4.46 -4.56
CA TYR A 215 -1.23 3.55 -4.74
C TYR A 215 -0.56 3.83 -6.08
N LEU A 216 0.74 4.16 -6.06
CA LEU A 216 1.48 4.43 -7.29
C LEU A 216 1.55 3.15 -8.14
N GLN A 217 1.13 3.28 -9.36
CA GLN A 217 1.15 2.24 -10.39
C GLN A 217 1.96 2.71 -11.61
N TRP A 218 2.25 1.76 -12.49
CA TRP A 218 2.90 2.06 -13.75
C TRP A 218 2.33 1.17 -14.87
N TRP A 219 1.76 1.80 -15.87
CA TRP A 219 1.25 1.12 -17.05
C TRP A 219 1.80 1.74 -18.32
N ASN A 220 3.07 1.42 -18.65
CA ASN A 220 3.87 2.09 -19.67
C ASN A 220 4.09 3.60 -19.41
N GLN A 221 3.46 4.15 -18.42
CA GLN A 221 3.54 5.54 -17.95
C GLN A 221 3.08 5.59 -16.49
N PHE A 222 3.27 6.77 -15.89
CA PHE A 222 2.72 7.04 -14.56
C PHE A 222 1.21 6.76 -14.50
N ASP A 223 0.79 6.04 -13.49
CA ASP A 223 -0.59 5.86 -13.06
C ASP A 223 -0.65 5.85 -11.53
N CYS A 224 -1.81 6.09 -10.97
CA CYS A 224 -2.05 5.98 -9.54
C CYS A 224 -3.47 5.46 -9.33
N HIS A 225 -3.61 4.35 -8.62
CA HIS A 225 -4.93 3.88 -8.20
C HIS A 225 -5.46 4.73 -7.06
N VAL A 226 -6.32 5.68 -7.40
CA VAL A 226 -6.82 6.74 -6.51
C VAL A 226 -7.71 6.15 -5.43
N THR A 227 -7.42 6.48 -4.17
CA THR A 227 -8.22 6.07 -3.01
C THR A 227 -8.84 7.24 -2.26
N LYS A 228 -8.36 8.48 -2.53
CA LYS A 228 -8.92 9.68 -1.92
C LYS A 228 -8.61 10.91 -2.74
N VAL A 229 -9.57 11.83 -2.82
CA VAL A 229 -9.39 13.18 -3.36
C VAL A 229 -9.84 14.22 -2.35
N THR A 230 -9.22 15.39 -2.39
CA THR A 230 -9.61 16.55 -1.58
C THR A 230 -9.57 17.78 -2.47
N LYS A 231 -10.73 18.35 -2.76
CA LYS A 231 -10.87 19.60 -3.53
C LYS A 231 -10.44 20.79 -2.67
N LYS A 232 -9.70 21.71 -3.24
CA LYS A 232 -9.21 22.95 -2.59
C LYS A 232 -10.28 24.05 -2.62
#